data_e96de444fb2ee554b882af29dca0bca6
#
_entry.id   e96de444fb2ee554b882af29dca0bca6
#
_cell.length_a   1.000
_cell.length_b   1.000
_cell.length_c   1.000
_cell.angle_alpha   90.00
_cell.angle_beta   90.00
_cell.angle_gamma   90.00
#
_symmetry.space_group_name_H-M   'P 1'
#
loop_
_entity.id
_entity.type
_entity.pdbx_description
1 polymer ?
#
loop_
_entity_poly.entity_id
_entity_poly.type
_entity_poly.pdbx_seq_one_letter_code
_entity_poly.pdbx_strand_id
1 'polypeptide(L)'
;MTRKKILLIEDNDEIRENTAEILELSNYNVVTAPDGKAGIEKALSERPDLIVCDIMMPVLDGYGVLHALHKNDITKNIPFIFLTAKTERLDLRKGMEMGADDYITKPFSGTELLSAIEGRIRKIDFLKEEFTSGLDGVN
;
A
#
# COMPACT_ATOMS: atom_id res chain seq x y z
N MET A 1 8.58 19.54 6.06
CA MET A 1 8.11 18.64 5.02
C MET A 1 7.08 17.67 5.58
N THR A 2 6.04 17.44 4.82
CA THR A 2 4.98 16.54 5.23
C THR A 2 5.44 15.09 5.08
N ARG A 3 5.24 14.27 6.13
CA ARG A 3 5.53 12.83 6.05
C ARG A 3 4.51 12.17 5.13
N LYS A 4 4.96 11.20 4.35
CA LYS A 4 4.06 10.37 3.56
C LYS A 4 3.23 9.49 4.51
N LYS A 5 1.94 9.37 4.22
CA LYS A 5 1.02 8.57 5.03
C LYS A 5 0.84 7.19 4.40
N ILE A 6 1.06 6.17 5.19
CA ILE A 6 0.90 4.78 4.77
C ILE A 6 -0.23 4.14 5.57
N LEU A 7 -1.17 3.51 4.87
CA LEU A 7 -2.20 2.69 5.50
C LEU A 7 -1.73 1.24 5.45
N LEU A 8 -1.61 0.62 6.61
CA LEU A 8 -1.22 -0.78 6.75
C LEU A 8 -2.43 -1.60 7.19
N ILE A 9 -2.83 -2.54 6.36
CA ILE A 9 -3.97 -3.44 6.61
C ILE A 9 -3.42 -4.84 6.86
N GLU A 10 -3.50 -5.32 8.09
CA GLU A 10 -2.95 -6.60 8.53
C GLU A 10 -3.78 -7.13 9.70
N ASP A 11 -4.28 -8.37 9.59
CA ASP A 11 -5.13 -8.95 10.63
C ASP A 11 -4.36 -9.52 11.83
N ASN A 12 -3.09 -9.87 11.66
CA ASN A 12 -2.26 -10.35 12.76
C ASN A 12 -1.75 -9.16 13.57
N ASP A 13 -2.11 -9.10 14.84
CA ASP A 13 -1.76 -7.97 15.71
C ASP A 13 -0.26 -7.74 15.83
N GLU A 14 0.51 -8.82 16.04
CA GLU A 14 1.96 -8.72 16.22
C GLU A 14 2.64 -8.24 14.95
N ILE A 15 2.27 -8.82 13.79
CA ILE A 15 2.85 -8.41 12.51
C ILE A 15 2.47 -6.94 12.21
N ARG A 16 1.23 -6.57 12.47
CA ARG A 16 0.76 -5.20 12.25
C ARG A 16 1.54 -4.20 13.09
N GLU A 17 1.69 -4.47 14.38
CA GLU A 17 2.42 -3.58 15.29
C GLU A 17 3.89 -3.47 14.92
N ASN A 18 4.54 -4.59 14.66
CA ASN A 18 5.96 -4.60 14.30
C ASN A 18 6.21 -3.89 12.97
N THR A 19 5.37 -4.13 11.98
CA THR A 19 5.50 -3.50 10.67
C THR A 19 5.26 -2.00 10.76
N ALA A 20 4.25 -1.58 11.51
CA ALA A 20 3.97 -0.17 11.73
C ALA A 20 5.15 0.54 12.40
N GLU A 21 5.78 -0.10 13.39
CA GLU A 21 6.93 0.47 14.08
C GLU A 21 8.11 0.69 13.13
N ILE A 22 8.39 -0.29 12.26
CA ILE A 22 9.45 -0.15 11.24
C ILE A 22 9.20 1.07 10.36
N LEU A 23 7.97 1.24 9.92
CA LEU A 23 7.59 2.36 9.05
C LEU A 23 7.67 3.70 9.79
N GLU A 24 7.20 3.75 11.02
CA GLU A 24 7.26 4.98 11.84
C GLU A 24 8.69 5.40 12.10
N LEU A 25 9.58 4.45 12.40
CA LEU A 25 10.99 4.72 12.61
C LEU A 25 11.67 5.24 11.33
N SER A 26 11.10 4.97 10.17
CA SER A 26 11.59 5.47 8.89
C SER A 26 10.90 6.75 8.45
N ASN A 27 10.26 7.42 9.37
CA ASN A 27 9.67 8.74 9.18
C ASN A 27 8.39 8.77 8.33
N TYR A 28 7.64 7.67 8.33
CA TYR A 28 6.31 7.66 7.73
C TYR A 28 5.24 7.91 8.79
N ASN A 29 4.14 8.48 8.36
CA ASN A 29 2.95 8.61 9.17
C ASN A 29 2.10 7.35 8.90
N VAL A 30 1.89 6.51 9.90
CA VAL A 30 1.26 5.20 9.69
C VAL A 30 -0.13 5.16 10.32
N VAL A 31 -1.09 4.74 9.51
CA VAL A 31 -2.44 4.42 9.96
C VAL A 31 -2.62 2.93 9.77
N THR A 32 -3.18 2.24 10.75
CA THR A 32 -3.35 0.78 10.68
C THR A 32 -4.83 0.39 10.66
N ALA A 33 -5.11 -0.77 10.08
CA ALA A 33 -6.44 -1.37 10.12
C ALA A 33 -6.29 -2.89 10.35
N PRO A 34 -7.14 -3.47 11.21
CA PRO A 34 -7.03 -4.90 11.57
C PRO A 34 -7.72 -5.85 10.59
N ASP A 35 -8.48 -5.34 9.64
CA ASP A 35 -9.21 -6.16 8.66
C ASP A 35 -9.51 -5.34 7.40
N GLY A 36 -10.04 -6.03 6.39
CA GLY A 36 -10.31 -5.41 5.10
C GLY A 36 -11.36 -4.32 5.15
N LYS A 37 -12.41 -4.51 5.93
CA LYS A 37 -13.49 -3.53 6.04
C LYS A 37 -12.98 -2.24 6.69
N ALA A 38 -12.28 -2.36 7.81
CA ALA A 38 -11.65 -1.21 8.47
C ALA A 38 -10.64 -0.54 7.54
N GLY A 39 -9.92 -1.33 6.75
CA GLY A 39 -8.95 -0.82 5.78
C GLY A 39 -9.60 0.07 4.73
N ILE A 40 -10.73 -0.36 4.18
CA ILE A 40 -11.46 0.44 3.19
C ILE A 40 -11.95 1.75 3.81
N GLU A 41 -12.51 1.68 5.01
CA GLU A 41 -12.98 2.87 5.73
C GLU A 41 -11.84 3.86 5.98
N LYS A 42 -10.68 3.35 6.40
CA LYS A 42 -9.49 4.18 6.65
C LYS A 42 -8.94 4.78 5.36
N ALA A 43 -8.96 4.04 4.26
CA ALA A 43 -8.51 4.57 2.97
C ALA A 43 -9.36 5.77 2.55
N LEU A 44 -10.66 5.67 2.74
CA LEU A 44 -11.59 6.75 2.38
C LEU A 44 -11.43 7.97 3.29
N SER A 45 -11.29 7.77 4.60
CA SER A 45 -11.21 8.87 5.55
C SER A 45 -9.82 9.51 5.65
N GLU A 46 -8.77 8.69 5.58
CA GLU A 46 -7.40 9.15 5.77
C GLU A 46 -6.67 9.52 4.48
N ARG A 47 -7.13 9.02 3.35
CA ARG A 47 -6.54 9.27 2.03
C ARG A 47 -5.02 9.08 2.03
N PRO A 48 -4.53 7.87 2.32
CA PRO A 48 -3.10 7.63 2.41
C PRO A 48 -2.40 7.83 1.08
N ASP A 49 -1.09 8.02 1.14
CA ASP A 49 -0.24 8.11 -0.05
C ASP A 49 0.07 6.75 -0.63
N LEU A 50 -0.02 5.70 0.19
CA LEU A 50 0.26 4.33 -0.22
C LEU A 50 -0.43 3.36 0.75
N ILE A 51 -0.90 2.23 0.22
CA ILE A 51 -1.55 1.19 1.01
C ILE A 51 -0.71 -0.09 0.94
N VAL A 52 -0.45 -0.69 2.10
CA VAL A 52 0.18 -2.01 2.23
C VAL A 52 -0.86 -2.92 2.85
N CYS A 53 -1.23 -4.00 2.16
CA CYS A 53 -2.34 -4.86 2.58
C CYS A 53 -2.00 -6.34 2.46
N ASP A 54 -2.23 -7.08 3.55
CA ASP A 54 -2.12 -8.53 3.53
C ASP A 54 -3.19 -9.12 2.60
N ILE A 55 -2.85 -10.21 1.91
CA ILE A 55 -3.81 -10.91 1.05
C ILE A 55 -4.72 -11.80 1.89
N MET A 56 -4.13 -12.62 2.77
CA MET A 56 -4.88 -13.61 3.53
C MET A 56 -5.47 -13.02 4.80
N MET A 57 -6.71 -12.60 4.72
CA MET A 57 -7.47 -12.10 5.87
C MET A 57 -8.87 -12.71 5.84
N PRO A 58 -9.46 -13.00 7.01
CA PRO A 58 -10.82 -13.56 7.04
C PRO A 58 -11.86 -12.52 6.58
N VAL A 59 -12.97 -13.00 6.08
CA VAL A 59 -14.15 -12.25 5.64
C VAL A 59 -13.90 -11.47 4.35
N LEU A 60 -12.95 -10.54 4.34
CA LEU A 60 -12.58 -9.78 3.15
C LEU A 60 -11.07 -9.82 2.99
N ASP A 61 -10.59 -10.50 1.97
CA ASP A 61 -9.15 -10.64 1.71
C ASP A 61 -8.58 -9.40 0.99
N GLY A 62 -7.26 -9.41 0.77
CA GLY A 62 -6.58 -8.29 0.12
C GLY A 62 -7.06 -8.01 -1.30
N TYR A 63 -7.45 -9.04 -2.04
CA TYR A 63 -8.00 -8.86 -3.38
C TYR A 63 -9.33 -8.12 -3.32
N GLY A 64 -10.18 -8.47 -2.36
CA GLY A 64 -11.46 -7.80 -2.14
C GLY A 64 -11.28 -6.34 -1.78
N VAL A 65 -10.29 -6.04 -0.95
CA VAL A 65 -9.94 -4.65 -0.59
C VAL A 65 -9.54 -3.86 -1.84
N LEU A 66 -8.61 -4.40 -2.63
CA LEU A 66 -8.13 -3.73 -3.84
C LEU A 66 -9.28 -3.47 -4.81
N HIS A 67 -10.13 -4.48 -5.02
CA HIS A 67 -11.29 -4.36 -5.91
C HIS A 67 -12.22 -3.23 -5.46
N ALA A 68 -12.54 -3.18 -4.18
CA ALA A 68 -13.41 -2.14 -3.62
C ALA A 68 -12.78 -0.74 -3.77
N LEU A 69 -11.49 -0.61 -3.51
CA LEU A 69 -10.80 0.67 -3.61
C LEU A 69 -10.73 1.16 -5.06
N HIS A 70 -10.57 0.27 -6.03
CA HIS A 70 -10.52 0.64 -7.45
C HIS A 70 -11.87 1.09 -7.99
N LYS A 71 -12.95 0.74 -7.34
CA LYS A 71 -14.29 1.19 -7.73
C LYS A 71 -14.67 2.58 -7.22
N ASN A 72 -13.88 3.13 -6.31
CA ASN A 72 -14.18 4.42 -5.71
C ASN A 72 -13.22 5.48 -6.26
N ASP A 73 -13.75 6.58 -6.77
CA ASP A 73 -12.95 7.65 -7.36
C ASP A 73 -11.95 8.28 -6.40
N ILE A 74 -12.25 8.25 -5.09
CA ILE A 74 -11.36 8.80 -4.07
C ILE A 74 -10.10 7.95 -3.88
N THR A 75 -10.24 6.62 -3.99
CA THR A 75 -9.18 5.67 -3.63
C THR A 75 -8.56 4.94 -4.82
N LYS A 76 -9.16 5.00 -6.01
CA LYS A 76 -8.74 4.18 -7.16
C LYS A 76 -7.30 4.38 -7.60
N ASN A 77 -6.73 5.56 -7.35
CA ASN A 77 -5.37 5.87 -7.78
C ASN A 77 -4.34 5.78 -6.65
N ILE A 78 -4.74 5.36 -5.45
CA ILE A 78 -3.79 5.18 -4.36
C ILE A 78 -2.94 3.93 -4.64
N PRO A 79 -1.62 4.05 -4.64
CA PRO A 79 -0.73 2.90 -4.87
C PRO A 79 -0.97 1.80 -3.85
N PHE A 80 -0.94 0.54 -4.29
CA PHE A 80 -1.31 -0.61 -3.47
C PHE A 80 -0.25 -1.70 -3.57
N ILE A 81 0.29 -2.12 -2.42
CA ILE A 81 1.30 -3.17 -2.33
C ILE A 81 0.72 -4.31 -1.49
N PHE A 82 0.76 -5.54 -2.03
CA PHE A 82 0.34 -6.72 -1.28
C PHE A 82 1.44 -7.25 -0.37
N LEU A 83 1.04 -7.74 0.80
CA LEU A 83 1.87 -8.61 1.64
C LEU A 83 1.37 -10.04 1.42
N THR A 84 2.26 -10.97 1.11
CA THR A 84 1.86 -12.33 0.78
C THR A 84 2.87 -13.35 1.28
N ALA A 85 2.39 -14.56 1.62
CA ALA A 85 3.26 -15.67 1.97
C ALA A 85 3.90 -16.26 0.70
N LYS A 86 5.13 -16.77 0.83
CA LYS A 86 5.86 -17.37 -0.30
C LYS A 86 5.13 -18.52 -1.00
N THR A 87 4.21 -19.18 -0.29
CA THR A 87 3.45 -20.31 -0.80
C THR A 87 2.32 -19.93 -1.75
N GLU A 88 2.06 -18.64 -1.94
CA GLU A 88 0.91 -18.12 -2.68
C GLU A 88 1.28 -17.50 -4.03
N ARG A 89 2.25 -18.09 -4.74
CA ARG A 89 2.76 -17.56 -6.01
C ARG A 89 1.69 -17.37 -7.11
N LEU A 90 0.73 -18.27 -7.17
CA LEU A 90 -0.34 -18.19 -8.18
C LEU A 90 -1.21 -16.95 -7.96
N ASP A 91 -1.36 -16.55 -6.70
CA ASP A 91 -2.18 -15.42 -6.31
C ASP A 91 -1.51 -14.08 -6.60
N LEU A 92 -0.17 -14.05 -6.67
CA LEU A 92 0.57 -12.83 -7.00
C LEU A 92 0.21 -12.32 -8.39
N ARG A 93 0.14 -13.23 -9.36
CA ARG A 93 -0.23 -12.87 -10.73
C ARG A 93 -1.62 -12.25 -10.78
N LYS A 94 -2.56 -12.83 -10.05
CA LYS A 94 -3.92 -12.31 -9.94
C LYS A 94 -3.92 -10.88 -9.40
N GLY A 95 -3.19 -10.63 -8.33
CA GLY A 95 -3.08 -9.30 -7.73
C GLY A 95 -2.51 -8.27 -8.70
N MET A 96 -1.47 -8.63 -9.42
CA MET A 96 -0.85 -7.73 -10.40
C MET A 96 -1.79 -7.45 -11.57
N GLU A 97 -2.52 -8.46 -12.03
CA GLU A 97 -3.53 -8.29 -13.07
C GLU A 97 -4.68 -7.39 -12.63
N MET A 98 -5.00 -7.38 -11.33
CA MET A 98 -6.03 -6.53 -10.75
C MET A 98 -5.57 -5.08 -10.57
N GLY A 99 -4.29 -4.79 -10.79
CA GLY A 99 -3.77 -3.44 -10.72
C GLY A 99 -2.98 -3.10 -9.47
N ALA A 100 -2.52 -4.11 -8.71
CA ALA A 100 -1.59 -3.86 -7.61
C ALA A 100 -0.26 -3.34 -8.19
N ASP A 101 0.41 -2.48 -7.46
CA ASP A 101 1.66 -1.86 -7.92
C ASP A 101 2.87 -2.74 -7.64
N ASP A 102 2.83 -3.54 -6.58
CA ASP A 102 3.93 -4.41 -6.20
C ASP A 102 3.44 -5.42 -5.16
N TYR A 103 4.33 -6.29 -4.72
CA TYR A 103 4.08 -7.22 -3.63
C TYR A 103 5.37 -7.42 -2.82
N ILE A 104 5.20 -7.79 -1.55
CA ILE A 104 6.31 -8.10 -0.64
C ILE A 104 5.99 -9.46 -0.03
N THR A 105 6.93 -10.40 -0.12
CA THR A 105 6.72 -11.76 0.43
C THR A 105 7.13 -11.84 1.88
N LYS A 106 6.30 -12.51 2.69
CA LYS A 106 6.61 -12.82 4.10
C LYS A 106 7.42 -14.11 4.19
N PRO A 107 8.39 -14.22 5.09
CA PRO A 107 8.87 -13.15 5.96
C PRO A 107 9.71 -12.14 5.19
N PHE A 108 9.63 -10.88 5.58
CA PHE A 108 10.43 -9.81 4.98
C PHE A 108 11.31 -9.15 6.06
N SER A 109 12.43 -8.61 5.65
CA SER A 109 13.25 -7.76 6.52
C SER A 109 12.73 -6.32 6.46
N GLY A 110 13.10 -5.52 7.46
CA GLY A 110 12.79 -4.09 7.42
C GLY A 110 13.35 -3.43 6.16
N THR A 111 14.55 -3.83 5.74
CA THR A 111 15.20 -3.29 4.53
C THR A 111 14.39 -3.61 3.27
N GLU A 112 13.90 -4.84 3.12
CA GLU A 112 13.08 -5.23 1.98
C GLU A 112 11.77 -4.46 1.93
N LEU A 113 11.10 -4.32 3.08
CA LEU A 113 9.86 -3.55 3.19
C LEU A 113 10.07 -2.10 2.80
N LEU A 114 11.07 -1.45 3.39
CA LEU A 114 11.36 -0.04 3.15
C LEU A 114 11.80 0.22 1.71
N SER A 115 12.62 -0.67 1.13
CA SER A 115 13.04 -0.53 -0.26
C SER A 115 11.86 -0.56 -1.23
N ALA A 116 10.91 -1.47 -1.02
CA ALA A 116 9.74 -1.57 -1.88
C ALA A 116 8.87 -0.31 -1.78
N ILE A 117 8.65 0.16 -0.56
CA ILE A 117 7.82 1.34 -0.31
C ILE A 117 8.49 2.60 -0.84
N GLU A 118 9.76 2.81 -0.51
CA GLU A 118 10.51 3.99 -0.95
C GLU A 118 10.64 4.05 -2.47
N GLY A 119 10.87 2.90 -3.10
CA GLY A 119 10.95 2.83 -4.56
C GLY A 119 9.65 3.26 -5.22
N ARG A 120 8.51 2.83 -4.68
CA ARG A 120 7.22 3.20 -5.24
C ARG A 120 6.90 4.68 -5.01
N ILE A 121 7.18 5.20 -3.82
CA ILE A 121 6.95 6.60 -3.50
C ILE A 121 7.81 7.51 -4.39
N ARG A 122 9.09 7.17 -4.58
CA ARG A 122 9.97 7.95 -5.47
C ARG A 122 9.45 7.97 -6.90
N LYS A 123 8.96 6.83 -7.38
CA LYS A 123 8.41 6.74 -8.73
C LYS A 123 7.18 7.64 -8.90
N ILE A 124 6.31 7.66 -7.90
CA ILE A 124 5.12 8.52 -7.91
C ILE A 124 5.50 9.99 -7.90
N ASP A 125 6.42 10.38 -7.04
CA ASP A 125 6.89 11.77 -6.93
C ASP A 125 7.58 12.19 -8.24
N PHE A 126 8.38 11.32 -8.83
CA PHE A 126 9.02 11.58 -10.11
C PHE A 126 7.99 11.83 -11.21
N LEU A 127 6.95 10.99 -11.29
CA LEU A 127 5.90 11.15 -12.30
C LEU A 127 5.11 12.44 -12.10
N LYS A 128 4.87 12.85 -10.87
CA LYS A 128 4.22 14.11 -10.55
C LYS A 128 5.06 15.32 -11.00
N GLU A 129 6.36 15.27 -10.75
CA GLU A 129 7.31 16.32 -11.17
C GLU A 129 7.38 16.41 -12.69
N GLU A 130 7.47 15.29 -13.39
CA GLU A 130 7.49 15.25 -14.86
C GLU A 130 6.21 15.83 -15.43
N PHE A 131 5.07 15.49 -14.88
CA PHE A 131 3.79 16.02 -15.33
C PHE A 131 3.72 17.55 -15.14
N THR A 132 4.13 18.02 -13.97
CA THR A 132 4.13 19.45 -13.65
C THR A 132 5.10 20.22 -14.57
N SER A 133 6.30 19.69 -14.78
CA SER A 133 7.30 20.26 -15.68
C SER A 133 6.79 20.32 -17.12
N GLY A 134 6.10 19.26 -17.56
CA GLY A 134 5.51 19.22 -18.88
C GLY A 134 4.44 20.28 -19.08
N LEU A 135 3.61 20.50 -18.07
CA LEU A 135 2.58 21.55 -18.10
C LEU A 135 3.20 22.95 -18.14
N ASP A 136 4.23 23.18 -17.33
CA ASP A 136 4.93 24.45 -17.29
C ASP A 136 5.63 24.73 -18.62
N GLY A 137 6.15 23.68 -19.27
CA GLY A 137 6.83 23.78 -20.55
C GLY A 137 5.92 24.07 -21.73
N VAL A 138 4.62 23.89 -21.59
CA VAL A 138 3.65 24.15 -22.66
C VAL A 138 3.30 25.63 -22.78
N ASN A 139 3.54 26.34 -21.72
CA ASN A 139 3.30 27.79 -21.69
C ASN A 139 4.46 28.53 -22.34
#